data_04bef26d5e42c183c3c5d500fe4d4a94
#
_entry.id   04bef26d5e42c183c3c5d500fe4d4a94
#
_cell.length_a   1.000
_cell.length_b   1.000
_cell.length_c   1.000
_cell.angle_alpha   90.00
_cell.angle_beta   90.00
_cell.angle_gamma   90.00
#
_symmetry.space_group_name_H-M   'P 1'
#
loop_
_entity.id
_entity.type
_entity.pdbx_description
1 polymer ?
#
loop_
_entity_poly.entity_id
_entity_poly.type
_entity_poly.pdbx_seq_one_letter_code
_entity_poly.pdbx_strand_id
1 'polypeptide(L)'
;MFSQLFLKWLSEHFVVTIVLLSLIVPLRAFETLIRRWRLSRAQGCQGAASKVPVKDPIIGFDFLYKVLFEKSPERYLHSTWEAFKEMGTTYVEKRWSWQAVYTCDPQNIKQILATASEDFDLPEFRTSVIGPIFGQGIFVLSGHAWKHARAVLRQSFRKDNPAPFLETLERNFQAFVKRVPTDGSEVDLQPLFLALTMDVSTEFLMGHSTNMLSDKKDHTREQQFVDDYMICSEEIIQQMQLGPLHCLKSNRAAKRAKKRVYAYLDTFVEESLSSPKDGSENNFLTDMMATVSDRKGLSDHILHILLASRDTTSGLLGNLFFFLAKKPHIFAKLRYEVLKVAGEDPPTASQLRDMTYLKWCVNESLRLHPVIPTNARIAVRDTTIPRGGGIDGKSPLFISKGTAMFYNVYAMHRNEGAFGPKTEEFIPERWQDLRPGWGYLPFNGGARACIGQQYALLETHYVVARMAQTYKLLESRDDKEWMELYALALCSKNGARVSVSK
;
A
#
# COMPACT_ATOMS: atom_id res chain seq x y z
N MET A 1 -5.79 -50.93 2.44
CA MET A 1 -6.80 -51.75 1.71
C MET A 1 -7.47 -50.94 0.59
N PHE A 2 -8.03 -49.75 0.83
CA PHE A 2 -8.65 -48.95 -0.23
C PHE A 2 -7.68 -48.48 -1.33
N SER A 3 -6.44 -48.10 -1.01
CA SER A 3 -5.44 -47.66 -1.98
C SER A 3 -4.96 -48.80 -2.91
N GLN A 4 -4.86 -50.02 -2.42
CA GLN A 4 -4.44 -51.16 -3.24
C GLN A 4 -5.55 -51.63 -4.18
N LEU A 5 -6.81 -51.58 -3.74
CA LEU A 5 -7.98 -51.85 -4.58
C LEU A 5 -8.14 -50.81 -5.68
N PHE A 6 -7.91 -49.54 -5.38
CA PHE A 6 -7.94 -48.45 -6.36
C PHE A 6 -6.84 -48.59 -7.41
N LEU A 7 -5.61 -48.90 -7.01
CA LEU A 7 -4.49 -49.12 -7.92
C LEU A 7 -4.70 -50.39 -8.81
N LYS A 8 -5.27 -51.45 -8.28
CA LYS A 8 -5.62 -52.65 -9.04
C LYS A 8 -6.73 -52.34 -10.06
N TRP A 9 -7.80 -51.65 -9.64
CA TRP A 9 -8.86 -51.21 -10.54
C TRP A 9 -8.32 -50.26 -11.65
N LEU A 10 -7.41 -49.35 -11.32
CA LEU A 10 -6.75 -48.46 -12.31
C LEU A 10 -5.90 -49.23 -13.32
N SER A 11 -5.19 -50.31 -12.91
CA SER A 11 -4.39 -51.11 -13.82
C SER A 11 -5.27 -51.97 -14.76
N GLU A 12 -6.42 -52.49 -14.28
CA GLU A 12 -7.36 -53.26 -15.08
C GLU A 12 -8.17 -52.42 -16.06
N HIS A 13 -8.41 -51.12 -15.75
CA HIS A 13 -9.21 -50.18 -16.55
C HIS A 13 -8.41 -49.05 -17.14
N PHE A 14 -7.08 -49.16 -17.18
CA PHE A 14 -6.17 -48.07 -17.60
C PHE A 14 -6.50 -47.50 -18.96
N VAL A 15 -6.75 -48.34 -19.96
CA VAL A 15 -7.10 -47.95 -21.34
C VAL A 15 -8.45 -47.20 -21.36
N VAL A 16 -9.45 -47.73 -20.67
CA VAL A 16 -10.79 -47.10 -20.60
C VAL A 16 -10.71 -45.76 -19.91
N THR A 17 -9.92 -45.65 -18.81
CA THR A 17 -9.72 -44.39 -18.07
C THR A 17 -9.02 -43.33 -18.94
N ILE A 18 -8.00 -43.73 -19.68
CA ILE A 18 -7.32 -42.80 -20.62
C ILE A 18 -8.26 -42.32 -21.72
N VAL A 19 -9.05 -43.26 -22.31
CA VAL A 19 -10.02 -42.90 -23.35
C VAL A 19 -11.08 -41.96 -22.80
N LEU A 20 -11.62 -42.22 -21.61
CA LEU A 20 -12.60 -41.34 -20.97
C LEU A 20 -11.99 -39.96 -20.66
N LEU A 21 -10.78 -39.91 -20.11
CA LEU A 21 -10.08 -38.63 -19.86
C LEU A 21 -9.78 -37.87 -21.16
N SER A 22 -9.38 -38.58 -22.22
CA SER A 22 -9.11 -37.97 -23.53
C SER A 22 -10.37 -37.39 -24.20
N LEU A 23 -11.55 -37.83 -23.83
CA LEU A 23 -12.83 -37.30 -24.31
C LEU A 23 -13.39 -36.22 -23.38
N ILE A 24 -13.34 -36.43 -22.06
CA ILE A 24 -13.92 -35.48 -21.08
C ILE A 24 -13.13 -34.17 -21.02
N VAL A 25 -11.81 -34.20 -21.11
CA VAL A 25 -10.99 -32.98 -21.03
C VAL A 25 -11.26 -32.04 -22.19
N PRO A 26 -11.23 -32.48 -23.47
CA PRO A 26 -11.58 -31.63 -24.61
C PRO A 26 -13.03 -31.14 -24.56
N LEU A 27 -13.98 -31.98 -24.13
CA LEU A 27 -15.39 -31.58 -24.03
C LEU A 27 -15.58 -30.44 -23.01
N ARG A 28 -15.01 -30.55 -21.83
CA ARG A 28 -15.03 -29.47 -20.82
C ARG A 28 -14.30 -28.22 -21.27
N ALA A 29 -13.19 -28.37 -21.98
CA ALA A 29 -12.50 -27.24 -22.59
C ALA A 29 -13.38 -26.53 -23.62
N PHE A 30 -14.08 -27.29 -24.47
CA PHE A 30 -15.00 -26.78 -25.46
C PHE A 30 -16.22 -26.06 -24.84
N GLU A 31 -16.84 -26.64 -23.83
CA GLU A 31 -17.91 -26.00 -23.05
C GLU A 31 -17.44 -24.67 -22.45
N THR A 32 -16.24 -24.67 -21.89
CA THR A 32 -15.63 -23.45 -21.31
C THR A 32 -15.40 -22.40 -22.38
N LEU A 33 -14.92 -22.75 -23.56
CA LEU A 33 -14.73 -21.85 -24.68
C LEU A 33 -16.05 -21.27 -25.18
N ILE A 34 -17.11 -22.09 -25.33
CA ILE A 34 -18.44 -21.63 -25.71
C ILE A 34 -19.00 -20.65 -24.66
N ARG A 35 -18.89 -20.99 -23.36
CA ARG A 35 -19.34 -20.12 -22.27
C ARG A 35 -18.62 -18.77 -22.31
N ARG A 36 -17.31 -18.77 -22.47
CA ARG A 36 -16.48 -17.55 -22.60
C ARG A 36 -16.84 -16.73 -23.81
N TRP A 37 -17.04 -17.38 -24.94
CA TRP A 37 -17.48 -16.71 -26.17
C TRP A 37 -18.86 -16.06 -26.01
N ARG A 38 -19.83 -16.79 -25.40
CA ARG A 38 -21.17 -16.25 -25.13
C ARG A 38 -21.11 -15.04 -24.19
N LEU A 39 -20.36 -15.12 -23.08
CA LEU A 39 -20.18 -14.02 -22.13
C LEU A 39 -19.53 -12.80 -22.83
N SER A 40 -18.44 -13.01 -23.54
CA SER A 40 -17.73 -11.97 -24.29
C SER A 40 -18.66 -11.27 -25.27
N ARG A 41 -19.44 -12.04 -26.03
CA ARG A 41 -20.37 -11.49 -27.02
C ARG A 41 -21.56 -10.76 -26.40
N ALA A 42 -22.13 -11.31 -25.34
CA ALA A 42 -23.25 -10.69 -24.62
C ALA A 42 -22.88 -9.34 -23.99
N GLN A 43 -21.62 -9.18 -23.58
CA GLN A 43 -21.09 -7.95 -23.00
C GLN A 43 -20.45 -7.01 -24.03
N GLY A 44 -20.52 -7.34 -25.35
CA GLY A 44 -19.92 -6.53 -26.41
C GLY A 44 -18.41 -6.43 -26.35
N CYS A 45 -17.74 -7.43 -25.76
CA CYS A 45 -16.29 -7.43 -25.63
C CYS A 45 -15.61 -7.53 -26.98
N GLN A 46 -14.53 -6.76 -27.14
CA GLN A 46 -13.66 -6.81 -28.31
C GLN A 46 -12.24 -7.24 -27.92
N GLY A 47 -11.43 -7.59 -28.91
CA GLY A 47 -10.02 -7.91 -28.68
C GLY A 47 -9.27 -6.76 -28.05
N ALA A 48 -8.23 -7.06 -27.27
CA ALA A 48 -7.40 -6.03 -26.63
C ALA A 48 -6.83 -5.05 -27.66
N ALA A 49 -6.98 -3.75 -27.39
CA ALA A 49 -6.46 -2.67 -28.22
C ALA A 49 -4.93 -2.69 -28.32
N SER A 50 -4.28 -2.90 -27.20
CA SER A 50 -2.82 -2.95 -27.09
C SER A 50 -2.35 -4.23 -26.43
N LYS A 51 -1.26 -4.79 -26.96
CA LYS A 51 -0.63 -6.01 -26.42
C LYS A 51 0.87 -5.78 -26.32
N VAL A 52 1.44 -6.22 -25.19
CA VAL A 52 2.89 -6.23 -25.01
C VAL A 52 3.51 -7.18 -26.04
N PRO A 53 4.49 -6.74 -26.86
CA PRO A 53 5.24 -7.65 -27.71
C PRO A 53 6.05 -8.62 -26.83
N VAL A 54 5.76 -9.91 -26.97
CA VAL A 54 6.38 -10.99 -26.20
C VAL A 54 7.32 -11.75 -27.10
N LYS A 55 8.63 -11.77 -26.81
CA LYS A 55 9.65 -12.50 -27.58
C LYS A 55 9.65 -13.98 -27.24
N ASP A 56 9.43 -14.33 -25.98
CA ASP A 56 9.27 -15.71 -25.51
C ASP A 56 7.90 -15.92 -24.87
N PRO A 57 6.91 -16.39 -25.64
CA PRO A 57 5.55 -16.60 -25.14
C PRO A 57 5.40 -17.84 -24.26
N ILE A 58 6.39 -18.73 -24.20
CA ILE A 58 6.31 -20.05 -23.54
C ILE A 58 6.86 -19.98 -22.13
N ILE A 59 8.14 -19.70 -22.00
CA ILE A 59 8.87 -19.75 -20.69
C ILE A 59 8.94 -18.38 -20.03
N GLY A 60 9.02 -17.30 -20.84
CA GLY A 60 9.08 -15.93 -20.35
C GLY A 60 10.49 -15.48 -19.95
N PHE A 61 11.53 -16.03 -20.61
CA PHE A 61 12.91 -15.59 -20.36
C PHE A 61 13.14 -14.10 -20.62
N ASP A 62 12.43 -13.52 -21.60
CA ASP A 62 12.48 -12.08 -21.85
C ASP A 62 11.89 -11.26 -20.71
N PHE A 63 10.86 -11.76 -20.01
CA PHE A 63 10.31 -11.14 -18.81
C PHE A 63 11.30 -11.27 -17.64
N LEU A 64 11.85 -12.47 -17.43
CA LEU A 64 12.82 -12.71 -16.37
C LEU A 64 14.08 -11.85 -16.58
N TYR A 65 14.57 -11.74 -17.81
CA TYR A 65 15.68 -10.88 -18.17
C TYR A 65 15.40 -9.41 -17.86
N LYS A 66 14.22 -8.91 -18.25
CA LYS A 66 13.79 -7.54 -17.91
C LYS A 66 13.72 -7.29 -16.41
N VAL A 67 13.17 -8.23 -15.65
CA VAL A 67 13.05 -8.10 -14.20
C VAL A 67 14.40 -8.08 -13.52
N LEU A 68 15.35 -8.91 -13.97
CA LEU A 68 16.66 -9.08 -13.33
C LEU A 68 17.70 -8.05 -13.79
N PHE A 69 17.63 -7.57 -15.05
CA PHE A 69 18.74 -6.85 -15.67
C PHE A 69 18.38 -5.49 -16.31
N GLU A 70 17.11 -5.28 -16.71
CA GLU A 70 16.75 -4.05 -17.42
C GLU A 70 16.03 -3.02 -16.55
N LYS A 71 15.41 -3.41 -15.45
CA LYS A 71 14.70 -2.47 -14.59
C LYS A 71 15.68 -1.79 -13.65
N SER A 72 15.94 -0.51 -13.88
CA SER A 72 16.45 0.36 -12.84
C SER A 72 15.35 0.50 -11.77
N PRO A 73 15.55 0.03 -10.54
CA PRO A 73 14.56 0.17 -9.48
C PRO A 73 14.21 1.63 -9.20
N GLU A 74 15.07 2.56 -9.62
CA GLU A 74 14.97 4.00 -9.39
C GLU A 74 14.08 4.74 -10.40
N ARG A 75 13.64 4.05 -11.48
CA ARG A 75 12.78 4.58 -12.55
C ARG A 75 11.62 3.66 -12.92
N TYR A 76 11.30 2.72 -12.07
CA TYR A 76 10.26 1.72 -12.35
C TYR A 76 8.88 2.35 -12.61
N LEU A 77 8.47 3.29 -11.77
CA LEU A 77 7.17 3.96 -11.91
C LEU A 77 7.12 4.87 -13.14
N HIS A 78 8.19 5.59 -13.37
CA HIS A 78 8.31 6.44 -14.56
C HIS A 78 8.24 5.60 -15.83
N SER A 79 9.00 4.50 -15.92
CA SER A 79 8.97 3.60 -17.07
C SER A 79 7.58 2.95 -17.27
N THR A 80 6.88 2.62 -16.18
CA THR A 80 5.51 2.10 -16.31
C THR A 80 4.52 3.17 -16.80
N TRP A 81 4.70 4.43 -16.40
CA TRP A 81 3.89 5.54 -16.91
C TRP A 81 4.14 5.82 -18.39
N GLU A 82 5.41 5.78 -18.82
CA GLU A 82 5.76 5.88 -20.27
C GLU A 82 5.11 4.74 -21.07
N ALA A 83 5.13 3.51 -20.54
CA ALA A 83 4.44 2.40 -21.20
C ALA A 83 2.93 2.67 -21.37
N PHE A 84 2.26 3.32 -20.40
CA PHE A 84 0.86 3.74 -20.53
C PHE A 84 0.68 4.86 -21.58
N LYS A 85 1.64 5.76 -21.74
CA LYS A 85 1.59 6.78 -22.81
C LYS A 85 1.67 6.15 -24.21
N GLU A 86 2.51 5.13 -24.37
CA GLU A 86 2.72 4.44 -25.65
C GLU A 86 1.59 3.45 -25.97
N MET A 87 1.17 2.67 -24.98
CA MET A 87 0.25 1.54 -25.17
C MET A 87 -1.22 1.88 -24.86
N GLY A 88 -1.51 3.08 -24.37
CA GLY A 88 -2.84 3.49 -23.93
C GLY A 88 -3.14 3.11 -22.47
N THR A 89 -4.33 3.50 -22.00
CA THR A 89 -4.72 3.37 -20.58
C THR A 89 -4.92 1.92 -20.11
N THR A 90 -4.97 0.97 -21.06
CA THR A 90 -5.15 -0.46 -20.77
C THR A 90 -4.46 -1.30 -21.84
N TYR A 91 -3.58 -2.19 -21.42
CA TYR A 91 -2.89 -3.13 -22.30
C TYR A 91 -2.75 -4.52 -21.69
N VAL A 92 -2.53 -5.52 -22.53
CA VAL A 92 -2.50 -6.93 -22.15
C VAL A 92 -1.13 -7.53 -22.43
N GLU A 93 -0.60 -8.27 -21.47
CA GLU A 93 0.52 -9.17 -21.65
C GLU A 93 0.00 -10.60 -21.57
N LYS A 94 0.22 -11.39 -22.64
CA LYS A 94 -0.21 -12.78 -22.71
C LYS A 94 0.96 -13.69 -23.01
N ARG A 95 1.16 -14.66 -22.13
CA ARG A 95 2.09 -15.77 -22.29
C ARG A 95 1.32 -17.08 -22.21
N TRP A 96 1.92 -18.20 -22.54
CA TRP A 96 1.22 -19.48 -22.50
C TRP A 96 0.62 -19.77 -21.12
N SER A 97 1.44 -19.62 -20.05
CA SER A 97 1.06 -20.04 -18.69
C SER A 97 0.30 -18.97 -17.91
N TRP A 98 0.27 -17.70 -18.35
CA TRP A 98 -0.38 -16.61 -17.63
C TRP A 98 -0.77 -15.44 -18.53
N GLN A 99 -1.74 -14.67 -18.07
CA GLN A 99 -2.17 -13.42 -18.68
C GLN A 99 -2.22 -12.33 -17.62
N ALA A 100 -1.74 -11.16 -18.00
CA ALA A 100 -1.84 -9.96 -17.17
C ALA A 100 -2.51 -8.84 -17.97
N VAL A 101 -3.30 -8.03 -17.26
CA VAL A 101 -3.86 -6.79 -17.78
C VAL A 101 -3.34 -5.65 -16.91
N TYR A 102 -2.79 -4.66 -17.54
CA TYR A 102 -2.30 -3.43 -16.92
C TYR A 102 -3.27 -2.30 -17.22
N THR A 103 -3.73 -1.57 -16.23
CA THR A 103 -4.67 -0.47 -16.44
C THR A 103 -4.41 0.71 -15.52
N CYS A 104 -4.55 1.93 -16.07
CA CYS A 104 -4.66 3.17 -15.30
C CYS A 104 -6.00 3.87 -15.59
N ASP A 105 -6.93 3.18 -16.25
CA ASP A 105 -8.28 3.70 -16.55
C ASP A 105 -9.16 3.70 -15.29
N PRO A 106 -9.73 4.86 -14.89
CA PRO A 106 -10.55 4.95 -13.68
C PRO A 106 -11.81 4.08 -13.69
N GLN A 107 -12.40 3.82 -14.87
CA GLN A 107 -13.61 2.99 -14.99
C GLN A 107 -13.28 1.51 -14.76
N ASN A 108 -12.16 1.04 -15.32
CA ASN A 108 -11.66 -0.30 -15.08
C ASN A 108 -11.33 -0.51 -13.59
N ILE A 109 -10.61 0.46 -12.99
CA ILE A 109 -10.23 0.40 -11.57
C ILE A 109 -11.48 0.41 -10.68
N LYS A 110 -12.49 1.23 -11.01
CA LYS A 110 -13.78 1.22 -10.32
C LYS A 110 -14.45 -0.14 -10.39
N GLN A 111 -14.44 -0.79 -11.55
CA GLN A 111 -15.04 -2.12 -11.71
C GLN A 111 -14.30 -3.16 -10.86
N ILE A 112 -12.98 -3.19 -10.94
CA ILE A 112 -12.13 -4.13 -10.19
C ILE A 112 -12.29 -3.98 -8.67
N LEU A 113 -12.42 -2.75 -8.18
CA LEU A 113 -12.41 -2.45 -6.74
C LEU A 113 -13.79 -2.35 -6.10
N ALA A 114 -14.83 -2.04 -6.87
CA ALA A 114 -16.15 -1.74 -6.34
C ALA A 114 -17.27 -2.47 -7.08
N THR A 115 -17.58 -2.15 -8.35
CA THR A 115 -18.83 -2.58 -9.00
C THR A 115 -18.87 -4.07 -9.32
N ALA A 116 -17.72 -4.72 -9.54
CA ALA A 116 -17.58 -6.16 -9.72
C ALA A 116 -16.48 -6.74 -8.81
N SER A 117 -16.31 -6.18 -7.61
CA SER A 117 -15.21 -6.55 -6.71
C SER A 117 -15.23 -8.02 -6.28
N GLU A 118 -16.37 -8.72 -6.38
CA GLU A 118 -16.49 -10.14 -6.08
C GLU A 118 -15.90 -11.05 -7.18
N ASP A 119 -15.65 -10.50 -8.36
CA ASP A 119 -14.99 -11.20 -9.47
C ASP A 119 -13.47 -11.20 -9.30
N PHE A 120 -12.94 -10.45 -8.35
CA PHE A 120 -11.52 -10.20 -8.15
C PHE A 120 -11.10 -10.41 -6.69
N ASP A 121 -9.93 -11.01 -6.47
CA ASP A 121 -9.35 -11.18 -5.13
C ASP A 121 -7.85 -10.83 -5.13
N LEU A 122 -7.22 -10.96 -3.96
CA LEU A 122 -5.78 -10.76 -3.83
C LEU A 122 -5.02 -11.88 -4.55
N PRO A 123 -3.90 -11.56 -5.22
CA PRO A 123 -3.02 -12.61 -5.75
C PRO A 123 -2.47 -13.49 -4.63
N GLU A 124 -2.45 -14.81 -4.83
CA GLU A 124 -1.88 -15.78 -3.87
C GLU A 124 -0.42 -15.47 -3.50
N PHE A 125 0.32 -14.90 -4.44
CA PHE A 125 1.68 -14.43 -4.23
C PHE A 125 1.80 -13.47 -3.02
N ARG A 126 0.82 -12.57 -2.80
CA ARG A 126 0.82 -11.67 -1.64
C ARG A 126 0.75 -12.45 -0.32
N THR A 127 -0.10 -13.46 -0.26
CA THR A 127 -0.27 -14.32 0.93
C THR A 127 0.98 -15.16 1.17
N SER A 128 1.63 -15.66 0.11
CA SER A 128 2.84 -16.49 0.22
C SER A 128 4.08 -15.72 0.67
N VAL A 129 4.10 -14.40 0.49
CA VAL A 129 5.22 -13.53 0.91
C VAL A 129 5.01 -12.93 2.30
N ILE A 130 3.84 -12.31 2.54
CA ILE A 130 3.58 -11.61 3.81
C ILE A 130 3.20 -12.58 4.93
N GLY A 131 2.35 -13.59 4.63
CA GLY A 131 1.82 -14.51 5.62
C GLY A 131 2.88 -15.27 6.44
N PRO A 132 3.94 -15.82 5.82
CA PRO A 132 5.01 -16.50 6.56
C PRO A 132 5.76 -15.60 7.54
N ILE A 133 5.74 -14.27 7.37
CA ILE A 133 6.47 -13.30 8.19
C ILE A 133 5.57 -12.67 9.23
N PHE A 134 4.48 -12.02 8.81
CA PHE A 134 3.58 -11.26 9.69
C PHE A 134 2.23 -11.95 9.96
N GLY A 135 2.09 -13.23 9.59
CA GLY A 135 0.91 -14.02 9.92
C GLY A 135 -0.33 -13.69 9.11
N GLN A 136 -1.50 -14.01 9.67
CA GLN A 136 -2.81 -13.91 9.00
C GLN A 136 -3.53 -12.63 9.40
N GLY A 137 -3.33 -11.55 8.64
CA GLY A 137 -3.99 -10.27 8.88
C GLY A 137 -4.67 -9.70 7.62
N ILE A 138 -5.14 -8.47 7.72
CA ILE A 138 -5.99 -7.82 6.71
C ILE A 138 -5.38 -7.75 5.29
N PHE A 139 -4.06 -7.83 5.15
CA PHE A 139 -3.38 -7.76 3.85
C PHE A 139 -3.28 -9.10 3.12
N VAL A 140 -3.49 -10.22 3.80
CA VAL A 140 -3.37 -11.56 3.23
C VAL A 140 -4.69 -12.34 3.25
N LEU A 141 -5.63 -11.96 4.11
CA LEU A 141 -6.92 -12.61 4.19
C LEU A 141 -7.81 -12.28 2.99
N SER A 142 -8.63 -13.25 2.59
CA SER A 142 -9.60 -13.16 1.49
C SER A 142 -11.00 -13.62 1.92
N GLY A 143 -12.01 -13.31 1.13
CA GLY A 143 -13.38 -13.77 1.32
C GLY A 143 -13.96 -13.40 2.68
N HIS A 144 -14.59 -14.38 3.35
CA HIS A 144 -15.27 -14.16 4.63
C HIS A 144 -14.29 -13.81 5.76
N ALA A 145 -13.11 -14.46 5.82
CA ALA A 145 -12.11 -14.17 6.83
C ALA A 145 -11.63 -12.70 6.78
N TRP A 146 -11.45 -12.17 5.58
CA TRP A 146 -11.12 -10.76 5.41
C TRP A 146 -12.29 -9.84 5.83
N LYS A 147 -13.53 -10.16 5.46
CA LYS A 147 -14.70 -9.35 5.84
C LYS A 147 -14.81 -9.28 7.36
N HIS A 148 -14.61 -10.40 8.06
CA HIS A 148 -14.62 -10.45 9.52
C HIS A 148 -13.49 -9.62 10.13
N ALA A 149 -12.24 -9.85 9.73
CA ALA A 149 -11.09 -9.09 10.23
C ALA A 149 -11.26 -7.58 10.01
N ARG A 150 -11.77 -7.17 8.83
CA ARG A 150 -12.03 -5.76 8.55
C ARG A 150 -13.13 -5.18 9.43
N ALA A 151 -14.18 -5.94 9.76
CA ALA A 151 -15.25 -5.48 10.65
C ALA A 151 -14.72 -5.22 12.06
N VAL A 152 -13.91 -6.13 12.58
CA VAL A 152 -13.24 -5.99 13.89
C VAL A 152 -12.36 -4.75 13.91
N LEU A 153 -11.42 -4.65 12.97
CA LEU A 153 -10.48 -3.51 12.89
C LEU A 153 -11.21 -2.17 12.74
N ARG A 154 -12.33 -2.13 11.99
CA ARG A 154 -13.10 -0.91 11.77
C ARG A 154 -13.67 -0.34 13.06
N GLN A 155 -14.01 -1.15 14.04
CA GLN A 155 -14.51 -0.68 15.34
C GLN A 155 -13.43 0.11 16.08
N SER A 156 -12.19 -0.41 16.13
CA SER A 156 -11.05 0.25 16.79
C SER A 156 -10.64 1.57 16.09
N PHE A 157 -10.91 1.69 14.77
CA PHE A 157 -10.67 2.93 14.01
C PHE A 157 -11.85 3.93 14.07
N ARG A 158 -12.98 3.60 14.71
CA ARG A 158 -14.15 4.48 14.85
C ARG A 158 -14.19 5.17 16.20
N LYS A 159 -13.17 5.95 16.53
CA LYS A 159 -13.22 6.77 17.75
C LYS A 159 -13.74 8.17 17.40
N ASP A 160 -14.86 8.57 18.02
CA ASP A 160 -15.48 9.88 17.77
C ASP A 160 -14.65 11.03 18.34
N ASN A 161 -13.83 10.75 19.36
CA ASN A 161 -12.93 11.73 19.97
C ASN A 161 -11.47 11.53 19.51
N PRO A 162 -10.92 12.41 18.67
CA PRO A 162 -9.53 12.36 18.24
C PRO A 162 -8.53 12.95 19.25
N ALA A 163 -8.98 13.56 20.36
CA ALA A 163 -8.11 14.28 21.27
C ALA A 163 -6.97 13.42 21.87
N PRO A 164 -7.19 12.17 22.34
CA PRO A 164 -6.10 11.34 22.85
C PRO A 164 -5.04 11.05 21.80
N PHE A 165 -5.44 10.88 20.53
CA PHE A 165 -4.49 10.68 19.45
C PHE A 165 -3.69 11.96 19.13
N LEU A 166 -4.31 13.13 19.21
CA LEU A 166 -3.60 14.42 19.06
C LEU A 166 -2.60 14.66 20.20
N GLU A 167 -2.91 14.26 21.43
CA GLU A 167 -1.98 14.32 22.56
C GLU A 167 -0.76 13.41 22.34
N THR A 168 -0.99 12.19 21.83
CA THR A 168 0.08 11.28 21.42
C THR A 168 0.94 11.90 20.30
N LEU A 169 0.31 12.50 19.30
CA LEU A 169 1.02 13.18 18.21
C LEU A 169 1.86 14.35 18.72
N GLU A 170 1.32 15.19 19.60
CA GLU A 170 2.06 16.34 20.14
C GLU A 170 3.27 15.89 20.97
N ARG A 171 3.11 14.91 21.84
CA ARG A 171 4.21 14.39 22.65
C ARG A 171 5.37 13.87 21.80
N ASN A 172 5.05 13.07 20.78
CA ASN A 172 6.04 12.52 19.86
C ASN A 172 6.61 13.61 18.92
N PHE A 173 5.82 14.59 18.52
CA PHE A 173 6.28 15.74 17.74
C PHE A 173 7.30 16.59 18.52
N GLN A 174 7.08 16.82 19.82
CA GLN A 174 8.03 17.53 20.66
C GLN A 174 9.38 16.76 20.79
N ALA A 175 9.35 15.43 20.81
CA ALA A 175 10.57 14.63 20.76
C ALA A 175 11.25 14.74 19.36
N PHE A 176 10.48 14.73 18.28
CA PHE A 176 10.98 14.93 16.91
C PHE A 176 11.68 16.31 16.75
N VAL A 177 11.06 17.39 17.22
CA VAL A 177 11.63 18.75 17.11
C VAL A 177 13.00 18.87 17.77
N LYS A 178 13.24 18.15 18.88
CA LYS A 178 14.54 18.12 19.56
C LYS A 178 15.66 17.49 18.72
N ARG A 179 15.29 16.64 17.76
CA ARG A 179 16.24 15.98 16.84
C ARG A 179 16.53 16.79 15.57
N VAL A 180 15.75 17.84 15.31
CA VAL A 180 15.92 18.69 14.12
C VAL A 180 16.79 19.89 14.50
N PRO A 181 18.00 20.03 13.92
CA PRO A 181 18.87 21.18 14.19
C PRO A 181 18.23 22.47 13.70
N THR A 182 18.44 23.56 14.44
CA THR A 182 17.89 24.90 14.13
C THR A 182 18.98 25.93 13.83
N ASP A 183 20.22 25.49 13.73
CA ASP A 183 21.40 26.31 13.41
C ASP A 183 21.65 26.47 11.90
N GLY A 184 20.73 26.01 11.06
CA GLY A 184 20.85 26.04 9.60
C GLY A 184 21.65 24.86 9.02
N SER A 185 22.11 23.92 9.85
CA SER A 185 22.75 22.70 9.37
C SER A 185 21.76 21.79 8.61
N GLU A 186 22.31 20.94 7.75
CA GLU A 186 21.53 19.96 6.98
C GLU A 186 21.01 18.85 7.89
N VAL A 187 19.77 18.46 7.66
CA VAL A 187 19.14 17.28 8.26
C VAL A 187 18.33 16.52 7.21
N ASP A 188 18.38 15.19 7.24
CA ASP A 188 17.44 14.36 6.50
C ASP A 188 16.23 14.05 7.39
N LEU A 189 15.05 14.56 6.97
CA LEU A 189 13.80 14.36 7.71
C LEU A 189 13.23 12.94 7.54
N GLN A 190 13.60 12.19 6.48
CA GLN A 190 13.01 10.87 6.20
C GLN A 190 13.24 9.86 7.34
N PRO A 191 14.47 9.66 7.87
CA PRO A 191 14.68 8.80 9.04
C PRO A 191 13.95 9.27 10.29
N LEU A 192 13.85 10.59 10.49
CA LEU A 192 13.15 11.17 11.64
C LEU A 192 11.63 10.95 11.52
N PHE A 193 11.04 11.06 10.31
CA PHE A 193 9.64 10.70 10.09
C PHE A 193 9.38 9.20 10.31
N LEU A 194 10.32 8.32 9.91
CA LEU A 194 10.20 6.88 10.19
C LEU A 194 10.21 6.58 11.69
N ALA A 195 11.03 7.29 12.47
CA ALA A 195 11.06 7.19 13.93
C ALA A 195 9.76 7.74 14.55
N LEU A 196 9.30 8.91 14.09
CA LEU A 196 8.06 9.54 14.56
C LEU A 196 6.85 8.62 14.33
N THR A 197 6.68 8.11 13.10
CA THR A 197 5.54 7.25 12.78
C THR A 197 5.64 5.89 13.48
N MET A 198 6.84 5.39 13.79
CA MET A 198 7.03 4.18 14.60
C MET A 198 6.56 4.41 16.03
N ASP A 199 7.02 5.49 16.66
CA ASP A 199 6.65 5.84 18.02
C ASP A 199 5.15 6.08 18.16
N VAL A 200 4.55 6.87 17.25
CA VAL A 200 3.10 7.13 17.22
C VAL A 200 2.31 5.85 17.01
N SER A 201 2.73 5.01 16.03
CA SER A 201 2.00 3.77 15.70
C SER A 201 2.04 2.76 16.84
N THR A 202 3.19 2.56 17.47
CA THR A 202 3.32 1.61 18.57
C THR A 202 2.55 2.07 19.81
N GLU A 203 2.57 3.36 20.11
CA GLU A 203 1.78 3.93 21.19
C GLU A 203 0.28 3.81 20.93
N PHE A 204 -0.19 4.12 19.70
CA PHE A 204 -1.59 3.96 19.33
C PHE A 204 -2.05 2.49 19.39
N LEU A 205 -1.22 1.56 18.91
CA LEU A 205 -1.59 0.14 18.82
C LEU A 205 -1.52 -0.56 20.17
N MET A 206 -0.48 -0.30 20.96
CA MET A 206 -0.14 -1.09 22.15
C MET A 206 -0.18 -0.27 23.45
N GLY A 207 -0.43 1.05 23.38
CA GLY A 207 -0.33 1.95 24.55
C GLY A 207 1.12 2.23 24.96
N HIS A 208 2.11 1.75 24.21
CA HIS A 208 3.54 1.89 24.53
C HIS A 208 4.33 2.35 23.30
N SER A 209 5.08 3.46 23.45
CA SER A 209 5.97 3.98 22.40
C SER A 209 7.31 3.26 22.40
N THR A 210 7.86 3.00 21.22
CA THR A 210 9.25 2.52 21.07
C THR A 210 10.29 3.58 21.36
N ASN A 211 9.89 4.85 21.53
CA ASN A 211 10.75 5.98 21.89
C ASN A 211 12.01 6.14 21.03
N MET A 212 11.91 5.87 19.71
CA MET A 212 13.02 5.99 18.76
C MET A 212 13.56 7.42 18.64
N LEU A 213 12.73 8.41 18.96
CA LEU A 213 13.11 9.82 18.98
C LEU A 213 13.78 10.25 20.30
N SER A 214 13.83 9.40 21.32
CA SER A 214 14.44 9.71 22.62
C SER A 214 15.97 9.66 22.56
N ASP A 215 16.62 10.55 23.34
CA ASP A 215 18.08 10.56 23.53
C ASP A 215 18.56 9.53 24.55
N LYS A 216 17.65 8.85 25.25
CA LYS A 216 18.01 7.85 26.25
C LYS A 216 18.58 6.61 25.59
N LYS A 217 19.78 6.20 26.03
CA LYS A 217 20.48 5.00 25.53
C LYS A 217 19.94 3.67 26.05
N ASP A 218 18.96 3.66 26.94
CA ASP A 218 18.47 2.46 27.66
C ASP A 218 17.27 1.76 26.98
N HIS A 219 17.06 1.97 25.68
CA HIS A 219 15.97 1.34 24.93
C HIS A 219 16.43 0.11 24.14
N THR A 220 17.26 -0.74 24.73
CA THR A 220 17.83 -1.93 24.06
C THR A 220 16.75 -2.89 23.57
N ARG A 221 15.64 -3.04 24.30
CA ARG A 221 14.53 -3.94 23.96
C ARG A 221 13.67 -3.39 22.82
N GLU A 222 13.30 -2.12 22.90
CA GLU A 222 12.55 -1.40 21.88
C GLU A 222 13.36 -1.27 20.59
N GLN A 223 14.63 -0.91 20.70
CA GLN A 223 15.54 -0.86 19.54
C GLN A 223 15.67 -2.23 18.88
N GLN A 224 15.85 -3.30 19.68
CA GLN A 224 15.90 -4.66 19.13
C GLN A 224 14.62 -5.06 18.42
N PHE A 225 13.45 -4.66 18.95
CA PHE A 225 12.17 -4.90 18.28
C PHE A 225 12.09 -4.17 16.93
N VAL A 226 12.51 -2.89 16.87
CA VAL A 226 12.51 -2.11 15.64
C VAL A 226 13.47 -2.70 14.61
N ASP A 227 14.70 -3.08 15.02
CA ASP A 227 15.68 -3.69 14.15
C ASP A 227 15.17 -5.03 13.58
N ASP A 228 14.57 -5.87 14.43
CA ASP A 228 13.97 -7.13 14.01
C ASP A 228 12.76 -6.95 13.09
N TYR A 229 11.92 -5.96 13.36
CA TYR A 229 10.83 -5.58 12.50
C TYR A 229 11.33 -5.13 11.12
N MET A 230 12.42 -4.34 11.08
CA MET A 230 13.05 -3.91 9.82
C MET A 230 13.60 -5.09 9.03
N ILE A 231 14.26 -6.05 9.68
CA ILE A 231 14.74 -7.28 9.03
C ILE A 231 13.56 -8.07 8.41
N CYS A 232 12.44 -8.15 9.11
CA CYS A 232 11.22 -8.80 8.63
C CYS A 232 10.62 -8.06 7.42
N SER A 233 10.55 -6.74 7.47
CA SER A 233 10.02 -5.90 6.39
C SER A 233 10.91 -5.97 5.14
N GLU A 234 12.23 -5.91 5.32
CA GLU A 234 13.21 -6.08 4.24
C GLU A 234 13.08 -7.44 3.55
N GLU A 235 12.86 -8.51 4.31
CA GLU A 235 12.63 -9.84 3.74
C GLU A 235 11.38 -9.89 2.87
N ILE A 236 10.27 -9.24 3.29
CA ILE A 236 9.06 -9.12 2.47
C ILE A 236 9.36 -8.40 1.16
N ILE A 237 10.07 -7.26 1.21
CA ILE A 237 10.44 -6.49 0.03
C ILE A 237 11.26 -7.34 -0.95
N GLN A 238 12.30 -8.01 -0.46
CA GLN A 238 13.18 -8.83 -1.28
C GLN A 238 12.44 -10.02 -1.90
N GLN A 239 11.53 -10.67 -1.15
CA GLN A 239 10.69 -11.73 -1.70
C GLN A 239 9.71 -11.21 -2.75
N MET A 240 9.14 -10.03 -2.57
CA MET A 240 8.29 -9.38 -3.58
C MET A 240 9.06 -9.09 -4.87
N GLN A 241 10.32 -8.62 -4.77
CA GLN A 241 11.18 -8.36 -5.92
C GLN A 241 11.56 -9.62 -6.69
N LEU A 242 11.77 -10.75 -5.98
CA LEU A 242 12.05 -12.04 -6.61
C LEU A 242 10.84 -12.64 -7.35
N GLY A 243 9.64 -12.15 -7.09
CA GLY A 243 8.42 -12.63 -7.74
C GLY A 243 8.23 -14.14 -7.57
N PRO A 244 7.97 -14.90 -8.66
CA PRO A 244 7.78 -16.36 -8.57
C PRO A 244 8.95 -17.13 -7.98
N LEU A 245 10.15 -16.55 -8.01
CA LEU A 245 11.38 -17.19 -7.47
C LEU A 245 11.53 -17.01 -5.95
N HIS A 246 10.61 -16.32 -5.27
CA HIS A 246 10.69 -16.06 -3.83
C HIS A 246 10.83 -17.34 -2.98
N CYS A 247 10.25 -18.45 -3.44
CA CYS A 247 10.32 -19.75 -2.75
C CYS A 247 11.74 -20.33 -2.66
N LEU A 248 12.67 -19.89 -3.55
CA LEU A 248 14.05 -20.32 -3.54
C LEU A 248 14.89 -19.61 -2.47
N LYS A 249 14.38 -18.52 -1.89
CA LYS A 249 15.07 -17.76 -0.86
C LYS A 249 14.69 -18.25 0.53
N SER A 250 15.69 -18.57 1.34
CA SER A 250 15.51 -18.86 2.77
C SER A 250 16.43 -17.95 3.58
N ASN A 251 15.83 -17.13 4.47
CA ASN A 251 16.57 -16.20 5.31
C ASN A 251 16.46 -16.60 6.78
N ARG A 252 17.57 -17.15 7.34
CA ARG A 252 17.64 -17.55 8.75
C ARG A 252 17.59 -16.36 9.71
N ALA A 253 18.10 -15.19 9.30
CA ALA A 253 18.05 -13.97 10.10
C ALA A 253 16.60 -13.51 10.25
N ALA A 254 15.83 -13.43 9.16
CA ALA A 254 14.40 -13.08 9.20
C ALA A 254 13.56 -14.05 10.04
N LYS A 255 13.86 -15.37 9.99
CA LYS A 255 13.18 -16.34 10.85
C LYS A 255 13.44 -16.12 12.33
N ARG A 256 14.67 -15.72 12.70
CA ARG A 256 15.02 -15.37 14.10
C ARG A 256 14.41 -14.04 14.52
N ALA A 257 14.50 -13.02 13.67
CA ALA A 257 13.90 -11.72 13.88
C ALA A 257 12.38 -11.84 14.13
N LYS A 258 11.67 -12.58 13.27
CA LYS A 258 10.23 -12.87 13.46
C LYS A 258 9.94 -13.42 14.85
N LYS A 259 10.69 -14.41 15.35
CA LYS A 259 10.45 -14.97 16.69
C LYS A 259 10.56 -13.91 17.79
N ARG A 260 11.55 -13.00 17.69
CA ARG A 260 11.72 -11.94 18.67
C ARG A 260 10.65 -10.86 18.56
N VAL A 261 10.22 -10.52 17.34
CA VAL A 261 9.11 -9.60 17.11
C VAL A 261 7.84 -10.12 17.79
N TYR A 262 7.48 -11.39 17.57
CA TYR A 262 6.30 -11.97 18.23
C TYR A 262 6.45 -12.05 19.74
N ALA A 263 7.62 -12.45 20.26
CA ALA A 263 7.88 -12.48 21.69
C ALA A 263 7.77 -11.09 22.35
N TYR A 264 8.16 -10.02 21.63
CA TYR A 264 7.97 -8.64 22.09
C TYR A 264 6.48 -8.28 22.17
N LEU A 265 5.70 -8.58 21.13
CA LEU A 265 4.26 -8.32 21.12
C LEU A 265 3.50 -9.12 22.17
N ASP A 266 3.87 -10.39 22.38
CA ASP A 266 3.22 -11.27 23.35
C ASP A 266 3.27 -10.69 24.78
N THR A 267 4.30 -9.91 25.13
CA THR A 267 4.37 -9.26 26.44
C THR A 267 3.28 -8.21 26.64
N PHE A 268 2.98 -7.38 25.61
CA PHE A 268 1.91 -6.39 25.70
C PHE A 268 0.52 -7.04 25.68
N VAL A 269 0.38 -8.12 24.92
CA VAL A 269 -0.87 -8.91 24.92
C VAL A 269 -1.11 -9.53 26.30
N GLU A 270 -0.06 -10.06 26.96
CA GLU A 270 -0.16 -10.62 28.30
C GLU A 270 -0.43 -9.57 29.39
N GLU A 271 0.26 -8.44 29.32
CA GLU A 271 0.04 -7.30 30.23
C GLU A 271 -1.41 -6.81 30.12
N SER A 272 -1.90 -6.60 28.90
CA SER A 272 -3.28 -6.16 28.66
C SER A 272 -4.34 -7.20 29.08
N LEU A 273 -4.03 -8.50 29.03
CA LEU A 273 -4.91 -9.56 29.54
C LEU A 273 -4.94 -9.63 31.07
N SER A 274 -3.84 -9.24 31.73
CA SER A 274 -3.66 -9.31 33.18
C SER A 274 -4.11 -8.05 33.90
N SER A 275 -4.22 -6.92 33.17
CA SER A 275 -4.65 -5.63 33.72
C SER A 275 -6.16 -5.63 34.02
N PRO A 276 -6.59 -5.04 35.16
CA PRO A 276 -8.01 -4.86 35.45
C PRO A 276 -8.67 -4.04 34.33
N LYS A 277 -9.85 -4.46 33.88
CA LYS A 277 -10.66 -3.73 32.90
C LYS A 277 -11.34 -2.51 33.55
N ASP A 278 -10.56 -1.58 34.08
CA ASP A 278 -11.09 -0.36 34.71
C ASP A 278 -11.43 0.78 33.74
N GLY A 279 -11.28 0.52 32.43
CA GLY A 279 -11.62 1.47 31.37
C GLY A 279 -10.63 2.62 31.20
N SER A 280 -9.52 2.65 31.94
CA SER A 280 -8.53 3.74 31.90
C SER A 280 -7.58 3.63 30.69
N GLU A 281 -7.35 2.43 30.14
CA GLU A 281 -6.49 2.21 28.98
C GLU A 281 -7.31 1.88 27.72
N ASN A 282 -7.66 2.90 26.98
CA ASN A 282 -8.42 2.79 25.74
C ASN A 282 -7.47 2.80 24.54
N ASN A 283 -6.63 1.77 24.38
CA ASN A 283 -5.76 1.58 23.22
C ASN A 283 -6.38 0.61 22.20
N PHE A 284 -5.76 0.53 21.01
CA PHE A 284 -6.24 -0.31 19.91
C PHE A 284 -6.24 -1.81 20.27
N LEU A 285 -5.23 -2.27 21.03
CA LEU A 285 -5.11 -3.65 21.47
C LEU A 285 -6.27 -4.04 22.40
N THR A 286 -6.59 -3.21 23.40
CA THR A 286 -7.70 -3.48 24.33
C THR A 286 -9.05 -3.54 23.63
N ASP A 287 -9.28 -2.66 22.62
CA ASP A 287 -10.49 -2.70 21.78
C ASP A 287 -10.58 -4.01 20.98
N MET A 288 -9.47 -4.48 20.42
CA MET A 288 -9.43 -5.73 19.68
C MET A 288 -9.64 -6.97 20.55
N MET A 289 -9.12 -6.98 21.77
CA MET A 289 -9.27 -8.11 22.71
C MET A 289 -10.74 -8.37 23.08
N ALA A 290 -11.61 -7.38 22.97
CA ALA A 290 -13.05 -7.58 23.16
C ALA A 290 -13.67 -8.50 22.10
N THR A 291 -13.03 -8.66 20.93
CA THR A 291 -13.60 -9.38 19.78
C THR A 291 -12.71 -10.54 19.31
N VAL A 292 -11.40 -10.46 19.50
CA VAL A 292 -10.40 -11.47 19.09
C VAL A 292 -9.85 -12.16 20.32
N SER A 293 -10.19 -13.44 20.52
CA SER A 293 -9.72 -14.24 21.66
C SER A 293 -8.39 -14.96 21.40
N ASP A 294 -7.98 -15.09 20.14
CA ASP A 294 -6.73 -15.75 19.75
C ASP A 294 -5.55 -14.76 19.85
N ARG A 295 -4.62 -15.04 20.80
CA ARG A 295 -3.40 -14.23 21.01
C ARG A 295 -2.58 -14.05 19.74
N LYS A 296 -2.38 -15.14 18.99
CA LYS A 296 -1.62 -15.05 17.74
C LYS A 296 -2.32 -14.17 16.71
N GLY A 297 -3.63 -14.27 16.58
CA GLY A 297 -4.43 -13.41 15.72
C GLY A 297 -4.32 -11.93 16.09
N LEU A 298 -4.28 -11.59 17.40
CA LEU A 298 -4.04 -10.22 17.87
C LEU A 298 -2.67 -9.72 17.40
N SER A 299 -1.59 -10.48 17.62
CA SER A 299 -0.23 -10.12 17.20
C SER A 299 -0.13 -9.99 15.67
N ASP A 300 -0.75 -10.90 14.91
CA ASP A 300 -0.83 -10.83 13.45
C ASP A 300 -1.51 -9.53 12.99
N HIS A 301 -2.62 -9.14 13.59
CA HIS A 301 -3.31 -7.89 13.26
C HIS A 301 -2.51 -6.65 13.61
N ILE A 302 -1.86 -6.62 14.78
CA ILE A 302 -0.98 -5.50 15.19
C ILE A 302 0.14 -5.33 14.16
N LEU A 303 0.82 -6.40 13.76
CA LEU A 303 1.90 -6.33 12.76
C LEU A 303 1.42 -5.84 11.40
N HIS A 304 0.23 -6.25 10.97
CA HIS A 304 -0.35 -5.75 9.73
C HIS A 304 -0.71 -4.26 9.79
N ILE A 305 -1.19 -3.77 10.93
CA ILE A 305 -1.50 -2.34 11.07
C ILE A 305 -0.22 -1.52 11.23
N LEU A 306 0.79 -2.01 11.97
CA LEU A 306 2.09 -1.37 12.08
C LEU A 306 2.78 -1.24 10.70
N LEU A 307 2.71 -2.31 9.87
CA LEU A 307 3.19 -2.27 8.49
C LEU A 307 2.48 -1.19 7.65
N ALA A 308 1.18 -0.99 7.89
CA ALA A 308 0.40 0.01 7.17
C ALA A 308 0.70 1.44 7.62
N SER A 309 0.84 1.70 8.92
CA SER A 309 0.87 3.05 9.49
C SER A 309 2.25 3.69 9.42
N ARG A 310 3.31 2.92 9.71
CA ARG A 310 4.67 3.44 9.79
C ARG A 310 5.20 3.95 8.45
N ASP A 311 5.33 3.06 7.47
CA ASP A 311 6.06 3.36 6.22
C ASP A 311 5.26 4.27 5.28
N THR A 312 3.93 4.16 5.29
CA THR A 312 3.10 4.97 4.39
C THR A 312 3.01 6.43 4.84
N THR A 313 2.82 6.68 6.13
CA THR A 313 2.73 8.06 6.65
C THR A 313 4.10 8.75 6.61
N SER A 314 5.18 8.06 6.97
CA SER A 314 6.54 8.61 6.84
C SER A 314 6.92 8.88 5.39
N GLY A 315 6.55 8.01 4.44
CA GLY A 315 6.75 8.21 3.01
C GLY A 315 5.99 9.43 2.49
N LEU A 316 4.73 9.62 2.90
CA LEU A 316 3.94 10.81 2.57
C LEU A 316 4.59 12.09 3.10
N LEU A 317 5.00 12.11 4.38
CA LEU A 317 5.68 13.25 4.99
C LEU A 317 7.00 13.56 4.28
N GLY A 318 7.85 12.54 4.04
CA GLY A 318 9.11 12.71 3.33
C GLY A 318 8.93 13.29 1.92
N ASN A 319 8.00 12.74 1.14
CA ASN A 319 7.68 13.23 -0.21
C ASN A 319 7.15 14.68 -0.17
N LEU A 320 6.26 14.99 0.77
CA LEU A 320 5.70 16.34 0.90
C LEU A 320 6.78 17.37 1.28
N PHE A 321 7.61 17.07 2.29
CA PHE A 321 8.65 17.97 2.74
C PHE A 321 9.77 18.14 1.71
N PHE A 322 10.04 17.14 0.88
CA PHE A 322 10.91 17.28 -0.28
C PHE A 322 10.42 18.39 -1.22
N PHE A 323 9.12 18.44 -1.53
CA PHE A 323 8.56 19.49 -2.39
C PHE A 323 8.48 20.83 -1.69
N LEU A 324 8.03 20.87 -0.43
CA LEU A 324 7.90 22.12 0.32
C LEU A 324 9.24 22.83 0.48
N ALA A 325 10.33 22.08 0.71
CA ALA A 325 11.67 22.63 0.82
C ALA A 325 12.19 23.23 -0.52
N LYS A 326 11.84 22.61 -1.65
CA LYS A 326 12.18 23.14 -3.00
C LYS A 326 11.29 24.28 -3.45
N LYS A 327 10.18 24.55 -2.77
CA LYS A 327 9.19 25.59 -3.12
C LYS A 327 8.86 26.46 -1.89
N PRO A 328 9.82 27.33 -1.45
CA PRO A 328 9.66 28.11 -0.23
C PRO A 328 8.40 29.00 -0.20
N HIS A 329 7.95 29.48 -1.37
CA HIS A 329 6.72 30.29 -1.48
C HIS A 329 5.46 29.48 -1.13
N ILE A 330 5.44 28.16 -1.44
CA ILE A 330 4.34 27.27 -1.06
C ILE A 330 4.38 27.03 0.46
N PHE A 331 5.57 26.79 1.03
CA PHE A 331 5.72 26.65 2.47
C PHE A 331 5.31 27.92 3.23
N ALA A 332 5.69 29.10 2.74
CA ALA A 332 5.30 30.37 3.34
C ALA A 332 3.76 30.58 3.31
N LYS A 333 3.10 30.24 2.21
CA LYS A 333 1.63 30.32 2.09
C LYS A 333 0.94 29.31 3.03
N LEU A 334 1.47 28.08 3.12
CA LEU A 334 0.99 27.06 4.06
C LEU A 334 1.13 27.54 5.51
N ARG A 335 2.31 28.07 5.88
CA ARG A 335 2.56 28.64 7.20
C ARG A 335 1.60 29.80 7.53
N TYR A 336 1.35 30.69 6.58
CA TYR A 336 0.38 31.78 6.77
C TYR A 336 -1.01 31.26 7.12
N GLU A 337 -1.52 30.24 6.40
CA GLU A 337 -2.82 29.63 6.70
C GLU A 337 -2.83 29.00 8.10
N VAL A 338 -1.80 28.21 8.43
CA VAL A 338 -1.70 27.51 9.71
C VAL A 338 -1.72 28.50 10.88
N LEU A 339 -0.90 29.55 10.81
CA LEU A 339 -0.85 30.57 11.87
C LEU A 339 -2.13 31.39 11.96
N LYS A 340 -2.82 31.63 10.83
CA LYS A 340 -4.10 32.33 10.81
C LYS A 340 -5.20 31.50 11.47
N VAL A 341 -5.19 30.17 11.31
CA VAL A 341 -6.26 29.27 11.81
C VAL A 341 -6.02 28.81 13.24
N ALA A 342 -4.77 28.47 13.59
CA ALA A 342 -4.44 27.86 14.87
C ALA A 342 -3.49 28.69 15.74
N GLY A 343 -2.92 29.78 15.23
CA GLY A 343 -1.90 30.53 15.96
C GLY A 343 -0.64 29.70 16.19
N GLU A 344 -0.03 29.83 17.36
CA GLU A 344 1.17 29.08 17.76
C GLU A 344 0.84 27.82 18.60
N ASP A 345 -0.39 27.71 19.09
CA ASP A 345 -0.84 26.57 19.89
C ASP A 345 -1.01 25.31 19.06
N PRO A 346 -0.86 24.11 19.63
CA PRO A 346 -1.14 22.86 18.96
C PRO A 346 -2.54 22.83 18.37
N PRO A 347 -2.71 22.54 17.05
CA PRO A 347 -3.99 22.63 16.40
C PRO A 347 -4.95 21.53 16.82
N THR A 348 -6.19 21.91 17.04
CA THR A 348 -7.29 20.95 17.26
C THR A 348 -7.71 20.26 15.96
N ALA A 349 -8.40 19.13 16.06
CA ALA A 349 -8.94 18.42 14.90
C ALA A 349 -9.92 19.29 14.07
N SER A 350 -10.63 20.23 14.69
CA SER A 350 -11.49 21.18 13.97
C SER A 350 -10.68 22.15 13.15
N GLN A 351 -9.67 22.77 13.75
CA GLN A 351 -8.78 23.69 13.06
C GLN A 351 -8.06 23.04 11.87
N LEU A 352 -7.58 21.79 12.04
CA LEU A 352 -6.98 21.02 10.94
C LEU A 352 -7.99 20.78 9.79
N ARG A 353 -9.27 20.59 10.11
CA ARG A 353 -10.32 20.50 9.07
C ARG A 353 -10.56 21.82 8.34
N ASP A 354 -10.27 22.94 8.95
CA ASP A 354 -10.48 24.28 8.35
C ASP A 354 -9.28 24.72 7.48
N MET A 355 -8.10 24.10 7.62
CA MET A 355 -6.89 24.41 6.85
C MET A 355 -7.01 23.84 5.41
N THR A 356 -7.51 24.63 4.50
CA THR A 356 -7.78 24.22 3.11
C THR A 356 -6.51 24.06 2.29
N TYR A 357 -5.57 25.00 2.40
CA TYR A 357 -4.32 24.97 1.64
C TYR A 357 -3.39 23.84 2.08
N LEU A 358 -3.37 23.54 3.38
CA LEU A 358 -2.68 22.39 3.93
C LEU A 358 -3.20 21.08 3.27
N LYS A 359 -4.52 20.91 3.19
CA LYS A 359 -5.12 19.76 2.51
C LYS A 359 -4.75 19.70 1.04
N TRP A 360 -4.67 20.81 0.35
CA TRP A 360 -4.25 20.85 -1.05
C TRP A 360 -2.78 20.42 -1.21
N CYS A 361 -1.89 20.86 -0.33
CA CYS A 361 -0.49 20.43 -0.34
C CYS A 361 -0.36 18.91 -0.14
N VAL A 362 -1.08 18.35 0.84
CA VAL A 362 -1.08 16.91 1.10
C VAL A 362 -1.65 16.12 -0.07
N ASN A 363 -2.79 16.57 -0.63
CA ASN A 363 -3.41 15.92 -1.79
C ASN A 363 -2.50 15.98 -3.02
N GLU A 364 -1.79 17.08 -3.25
CA GLU A 364 -0.88 17.22 -4.38
C GLU A 364 0.35 16.31 -4.24
N SER A 365 0.88 16.17 -3.02
CA SER A 365 1.93 15.18 -2.74
C SER A 365 1.45 13.75 -3.02
N LEU A 366 0.27 13.39 -2.54
CA LEU A 366 -0.35 12.08 -2.80
C LEU A 366 -0.70 11.86 -4.28
N ARG A 367 -0.99 12.90 -5.03
CA ARG A 367 -1.21 12.82 -6.48
C ARG A 367 0.09 12.49 -7.21
N LEU A 368 1.14 13.26 -6.95
CA LEU A 368 2.44 13.10 -7.61
C LEU A 368 3.13 11.80 -7.17
N HIS A 369 3.15 11.55 -5.87
CA HIS A 369 3.84 10.41 -5.28
C HIS A 369 2.90 9.65 -4.34
N PRO A 370 1.88 8.95 -4.91
CA PRO A 370 1.01 8.09 -4.11
C PRO A 370 1.87 7.02 -3.43
N VAL A 371 1.79 6.92 -2.12
CA VAL A 371 2.65 6.02 -1.32
C VAL A 371 2.45 4.54 -1.66
N ILE A 372 1.29 4.18 -2.23
CA ILE A 372 1.03 2.88 -2.85
C ILE A 372 0.70 3.10 -4.33
N PRO A 373 1.72 3.22 -5.20
CA PRO A 373 1.56 3.66 -6.59
C PRO A 373 0.94 2.62 -7.52
N THR A 374 1.07 1.35 -7.17
CA THR A 374 0.55 0.21 -7.95
C THR A 374 -0.07 -0.82 -7.03
N ASN A 375 -1.04 -1.57 -7.53
CA ASN A 375 -1.61 -2.69 -6.80
C ASN A 375 -2.14 -3.74 -7.78
N ALA A 376 -2.51 -4.92 -7.29
CA ALA A 376 -2.96 -6.01 -8.13
C ALA A 376 -4.18 -6.73 -7.56
N ARG A 377 -4.93 -7.36 -8.46
CA ARG A 377 -5.97 -8.36 -8.19
C ARG A 377 -5.80 -9.55 -9.14
N ILE A 378 -6.45 -10.65 -8.83
CA ILE A 378 -6.59 -11.78 -9.73
C ILE A 378 -8.08 -12.01 -9.99
N ALA A 379 -8.45 -12.28 -11.24
CA ALA A 379 -9.82 -12.64 -11.59
C ALA A 379 -10.12 -14.05 -11.07
N VAL A 380 -11.09 -14.18 -10.16
CA VAL A 380 -11.47 -15.49 -9.56
C VAL A 380 -12.52 -16.22 -10.39
N ARG A 381 -13.12 -15.54 -11.36
CA ARG A 381 -14.04 -16.08 -12.36
C ARG A 381 -13.86 -15.35 -13.69
N ASP A 382 -14.46 -15.91 -14.76
CA ASP A 382 -14.55 -15.21 -16.05
C ASP A 382 -15.44 -13.97 -15.89
N THR A 383 -14.94 -12.79 -16.31
CA THR A 383 -15.59 -11.49 -16.14
C THR A 383 -15.19 -10.53 -17.27
N THR A 384 -15.53 -9.26 -17.14
CA THR A 384 -15.17 -8.21 -18.11
C THR A 384 -14.71 -6.94 -17.41
N ILE A 385 -13.99 -6.09 -18.13
CA ILE A 385 -13.74 -4.69 -17.73
C ILE A 385 -14.23 -3.75 -18.83
N PRO A 386 -14.70 -2.51 -18.50
CA PRO A 386 -15.40 -1.65 -19.44
C PRO A 386 -14.54 -1.07 -20.56
N ARG A 387 -13.21 -1.05 -20.40
CA ARG A 387 -12.27 -0.42 -21.33
C ARG A 387 -11.09 -1.34 -21.65
N GLY A 388 -10.43 -1.10 -22.79
CA GLY A 388 -9.25 -1.84 -23.24
C GLY A 388 -9.49 -2.73 -24.43
N GLY A 389 -10.74 -2.92 -24.89
CA GLY A 389 -11.09 -3.64 -26.09
C GLY A 389 -11.35 -2.72 -27.28
N GLY A 390 -11.30 -3.28 -28.50
CA GLY A 390 -11.48 -2.54 -29.75
C GLY A 390 -10.24 -1.74 -30.16
N ILE A 391 -10.25 -1.16 -31.36
CA ILE A 391 -9.10 -0.45 -31.91
C ILE A 391 -8.76 0.81 -31.07
N ASP A 392 -9.77 1.46 -30.54
CA ASP A 392 -9.64 2.70 -29.75
C ASP A 392 -9.54 2.49 -28.23
N GLY A 393 -9.57 1.23 -27.78
CA GLY A 393 -9.53 0.87 -26.37
C GLY A 393 -10.78 1.23 -25.56
N LYS A 394 -11.88 1.63 -26.23
CA LYS A 394 -13.11 2.10 -25.54
C LYS A 394 -14.16 1.02 -25.37
N SER A 395 -13.99 -0.13 -26.01
CA SER A 395 -14.89 -1.27 -25.86
C SER A 395 -14.55 -2.12 -24.64
N PRO A 396 -15.52 -2.88 -24.11
CA PRO A 396 -15.25 -3.84 -23.03
C PRO A 396 -14.22 -4.89 -23.43
N LEU A 397 -13.43 -5.32 -22.46
CA LEU A 397 -12.43 -6.38 -22.60
C LEU A 397 -12.82 -7.60 -21.76
N PHE A 398 -12.80 -8.79 -22.36
CA PHE A 398 -13.03 -10.04 -21.66
C PHE A 398 -11.81 -10.42 -20.81
N ILE A 399 -12.07 -10.81 -19.55
CA ILE A 399 -11.07 -11.22 -18.58
C ILE A 399 -11.34 -12.66 -18.15
N SER A 400 -10.43 -13.57 -18.47
CA SER A 400 -10.55 -14.97 -18.06
C SER A 400 -10.17 -15.15 -16.58
N LYS A 401 -10.79 -16.13 -15.92
CA LYS A 401 -10.36 -16.59 -14.60
C LYS A 401 -8.85 -16.84 -14.59
N GLY A 402 -8.17 -16.37 -13.53
CA GLY A 402 -6.72 -16.47 -13.36
C GLY A 402 -5.93 -15.32 -13.97
N THR A 403 -6.57 -14.39 -14.70
CA THR A 403 -5.89 -13.20 -15.22
C THR A 403 -5.47 -12.28 -14.08
N ALA A 404 -4.19 -11.92 -14.04
CA ALA A 404 -3.67 -10.90 -13.13
C ALA A 404 -4.05 -9.50 -13.63
N MET A 405 -4.63 -8.70 -12.75
CA MET A 405 -5.05 -7.32 -13.01
C MET A 405 -4.16 -6.36 -12.24
N PHE A 406 -3.23 -5.69 -12.92
CA PHE A 406 -2.40 -4.65 -12.34
C PHE A 406 -3.01 -3.29 -12.62
N TYR A 407 -3.25 -2.50 -11.57
CA TYR A 407 -3.70 -1.12 -11.73
C TYR A 407 -2.68 -0.14 -11.16
N ASN A 408 -2.47 0.95 -11.92
CA ASN A 408 -1.42 1.90 -11.68
C ASN A 408 -2.00 3.26 -11.32
N VAL A 409 -1.95 3.58 -10.02
CA VAL A 409 -2.44 4.85 -9.46
C VAL A 409 -1.51 6.00 -9.83
N TYR A 410 -0.20 5.76 -9.89
CA TYR A 410 0.81 6.75 -10.27
C TYR A 410 0.58 7.29 -11.69
N ALA A 411 0.33 6.39 -12.66
CA ALA A 411 0.00 6.78 -14.02
C ALA A 411 -1.39 7.44 -14.11
N MET A 412 -2.38 6.92 -13.40
CA MET A 412 -3.73 7.49 -13.35
C MET A 412 -3.74 8.93 -12.84
N HIS A 413 -2.96 9.22 -11.79
CA HIS A 413 -2.86 10.56 -11.20
C HIS A 413 -2.09 11.57 -12.07
N ARG A 414 -1.51 11.14 -13.20
CA ARG A 414 -0.85 11.98 -14.20
C ARG A 414 -1.67 12.19 -15.47
N ASN A 415 -2.95 11.83 -15.45
CA ASN A 415 -3.86 12.07 -16.56
C ASN A 415 -4.23 13.56 -16.67
N GLU A 416 -3.83 14.21 -17.75
CA GLU A 416 -4.09 15.65 -17.99
C GLU A 416 -5.59 15.96 -18.12
N GLY A 417 -6.38 15.02 -18.63
CA GLY A 417 -7.83 15.19 -18.70
C GLY A 417 -8.52 15.27 -17.33
N ALA A 418 -7.90 14.67 -16.29
CA ALA A 418 -8.41 14.68 -14.93
C ALA A 418 -7.79 15.79 -14.06
N PHE A 419 -6.50 16.11 -14.26
CA PHE A 419 -5.74 17.00 -13.39
C PHE A 419 -5.25 18.30 -14.04
N GLY A 420 -5.63 18.52 -15.31
CA GLY A 420 -5.18 19.67 -16.08
C GLY A 420 -3.72 19.52 -16.55
N PRO A 421 -3.14 20.59 -17.13
CA PRO A 421 -1.77 20.59 -17.63
C PRO A 421 -0.73 20.52 -16.48
N LYS A 422 0.53 20.26 -16.84
CA LYS A 422 1.67 20.25 -15.91
C LYS A 422 1.48 19.20 -14.79
N THR A 423 1.10 18.01 -15.19
CA THR A 423 0.82 16.92 -14.23
C THR A 423 2.04 16.44 -13.45
N GLU A 424 3.24 16.81 -13.85
CA GLU A 424 4.49 16.49 -13.14
C GLU A 424 4.93 17.58 -12.16
N GLU A 425 4.28 18.76 -12.19
CA GLU A 425 4.59 19.84 -11.27
C GLU A 425 3.77 19.74 -9.97
N PHE A 426 4.39 20.14 -8.86
CA PHE A 426 3.72 20.26 -7.56
C PHE A 426 3.00 21.61 -7.50
N ILE A 427 1.68 21.61 -7.70
CA ILE A 427 0.81 22.78 -7.76
C ILE A 427 -0.42 22.54 -6.87
N PRO A 428 -0.36 22.90 -5.57
CA PRO A 428 -1.50 22.71 -4.65
C PRO A 428 -2.77 23.41 -5.10
N GLU A 429 -2.67 24.55 -5.79
CA GLU A 429 -3.80 25.35 -6.23
C GLU A 429 -4.74 24.65 -7.20
N ARG A 430 -4.25 23.61 -7.91
CA ARG A 430 -5.13 22.79 -8.78
C ARG A 430 -6.34 22.18 -8.03
N TRP A 431 -6.19 21.97 -6.71
CA TRP A 431 -7.23 21.35 -5.89
C TRP A 431 -8.42 22.26 -5.58
N GLN A 432 -8.33 23.54 -5.93
CA GLN A 432 -9.43 24.51 -5.71
C GLN A 432 -10.72 24.02 -6.37
N ASP A 433 -10.66 23.63 -7.65
CA ASP A 433 -11.82 23.28 -8.47
C ASP A 433 -11.85 21.80 -8.88
N LEU A 434 -10.82 21.01 -8.54
CA LEU A 434 -10.75 19.61 -8.91
C LEU A 434 -11.73 18.74 -8.13
N ARG A 435 -12.41 17.84 -8.87
CA ARG A 435 -13.26 16.79 -8.33
C ARG A 435 -13.02 15.49 -9.10
N PRO A 436 -11.84 14.88 -8.99
CA PRO A 436 -11.39 13.79 -9.88
C PRO A 436 -12.12 12.45 -9.65
N GLY A 437 -12.90 12.30 -8.57
CA GLY A 437 -13.64 11.08 -8.29
C GLY A 437 -12.75 9.84 -8.30
N TRP A 438 -13.12 8.83 -9.09
CA TRP A 438 -12.32 7.60 -9.26
C TRP A 438 -10.98 7.79 -9.97
N GLY A 439 -10.69 8.96 -10.48
CA GLY A 439 -9.37 9.33 -11.02
C GLY A 439 -8.32 9.64 -9.94
N TYR A 440 -8.71 9.71 -8.65
CA TYR A 440 -7.82 10.00 -7.53
C TYR A 440 -8.01 8.99 -6.40
N LEU A 441 -7.08 8.06 -6.23
CA LEU A 441 -7.20 6.93 -5.31
C LEU A 441 -5.93 6.72 -4.45
N PRO A 442 -5.46 7.72 -3.70
CA PRO A 442 -4.26 7.58 -2.89
C PRO A 442 -4.42 6.58 -1.73
N PHE A 443 -5.66 6.33 -1.31
CA PHE A 443 -6.03 5.38 -0.25
C PHE A 443 -6.78 4.15 -0.79
N ASN A 444 -6.59 3.84 -2.09
CA ASN A 444 -7.35 2.81 -2.77
C ASN A 444 -8.86 3.12 -2.81
N GLY A 445 -9.69 2.17 -3.26
CA GLY A 445 -11.13 2.35 -3.40
C GLY A 445 -11.92 1.08 -3.11
N GLY A 446 -13.25 1.22 -3.05
CA GLY A 446 -14.18 0.11 -2.84
C GLY A 446 -14.08 -0.53 -1.47
N ALA A 447 -14.44 -1.81 -1.39
CA ALA A 447 -14.52 -2.54 -0.14
C ALA A 447 -13.16 -2.65 0.59
N ARG A 448 -12.05 -2.66 -0.16
CA ARG A 448 -10.67 -2.74 0.37
C ARG A 448 -9.97 -1.37 0.41
N ALA A 449 -10.71 -0.25 0.45
CA ALA A 449 -10.14 1.07 0.72
C ALA A 449 -9.43 1.11 2.08
N CYS A 450 -8.45 2.00 2.22
CA CYS A 450 -7.68 2.13 3.46
C CYS A 450 -8.60 2.36 4.67
N ILE A 451 -8.46 1.51 5.69
CA ILE A 451 -9.25 1.59 6.91
C ILE A 451 -8.77 2.71 7.82
N GLY A 452 -7.45 3.00 7.80
CA GLY A 452 -6.80 4.03 8.61
C GLY A 452 -6.70 5.40 7.93
N GLN A 453 -7.41 5.64 6.79
CA GLN A 453 -7.27 6.87 6.02
C GLN A 453 -7.43 8.14 6.87
N GLN A 454 -8.43 8.17 7.75
CA GLN A 454 -8.69 9.36 8.58
C GLN A 454 -7.56 9.61 9.58
N TYR A 455 -7.01 8.55 10.18
CA TYR A 455 -5.87 8.63 11.08
C TYR A 455 -4.60 9.07 10.36
N ALA A 456 -4.28 8.48 9.21
CA ALA A 456 -3.12 8.85 8.42
C ALA A 456 -3.17 10.32 7.96
N LEU A 457 -4.34 10.80 7.55
CA LEU A 457 -4.52 12.21 7.20
C LEU A 457 -4.46 13.13 8.41
N LEU A 458 -5.04 12.74 9.54
CA LEU A 458 -4.97 13.51 10.79
C LEU A 458 -3.53 13.65 11.26
N GLU A 459 -2.77 12.55 11.32
CA GLU A 459 -1.35 12.53 11.65
C GLU A 459 -0.54 13.42 10.70
N THR A 460 -0.71 13.23 9.38
CA THR A 460 -0.02 14.04 8.37
C THR A 460 -0.34 15.53 8.52
N HIS A 461 -1.62 15.88 8.61
CA HIS A 461 -2.04 17.28 8.74
C HIS A 461 -1.49 17.90 10.03
N TYR A 462 -1.50 17.15 11.13
CA TYR A 462 -0.98 17.61 12.41
C TYR A 462 0.53 17.89 12.33
N VAL A 463 1.31 16.93 11.86
CA VAL A 463 2.76 17.07 11.73
C VAL A 463 3.12 18.24 10.80
N VAL A 464 2.43 18.36 9.66
CA VAL A 464 2.66 19.47 8.71
C VAL A 464 2.32 20.82 9.31
N ALA A 465 1.20 20.93 10.03
CA ALA A 465 0.81 22.16 10.71
C ALA A 465 1.83 22.53 11.80
N ARG A 466 2.23 21.58 12.64
CA ARG A 466 3.22 21.81 13.71
C ARG A 466 4.60 22.18 13.16
N MET A 467 5.04 21.57 12.05
CA MET A 467 6.27 21.97 11.35
C MET A 467 6.17 23.42 10.84
N ALA A 468 5.04 23.79 10.25
CA ALA A 468 4.81 25.15 9.75
C ALA A 468 4.68 26.18 10.89
N GLN A 469 4.22 25.81 12.09
CA GLN A 469 4.26 26.67 13.28
C GLN A 469 5.69 26.84 13.82
N THR A 470 6.41 25.71 13.94
CA THR A 470 7.72 25.65 14.60
C THR A 470 8.83 26.33 13.78
N TYR A 471 8.79 26.18 12.46
CA TYR A 471 9.85 26.67 11.58
C TYR A 471 9.36 27.76 10.64
N LYS A 472 10.10 28.86 10.58
CA LYS A 472 9.81 29.99 9.69
C LYS A 472 10.31 29.75 8.28
N LEU A 473 11.48 29.12 8.16
CA LEU A 473 12.10 28.79 6.89
C LEU A 473 12.32 27.30 6.78
N LEU A 474 12.12 26.80 5.58
CA LEU A 474 12.40 25.42 5.16
C LEU A 474 13.06 25.49 3.77
N GLU A 475 14.29 25.08 3.67
CA GLU A 475 15.07 25.14 2.44
C GLU A 475 15.66 23.79 2.09
N SER A 476 15.64 23.44 0.80
CA SER A 476 16.26 22.21 0.31
C SER A 476 17.79 22.28 0.40
N ARG A 477 18.38 21.19 0.86
CA ARG A 477 19.82 20.91 0.82
C ARG A 477 20.19 19.82 -0.19
N ASP A 478 19.24 19.45 -1.06
CA ASP A 478 19.43 18.49 -2.13
C ASP A 478 19.07 19.12 -3.48
N ASP A 479 20.06 19.23 -4.37
CA ASP A 479 19.88 19.76 -5.72
C ASP A 479 19.31 18.72 -6.69
N LYS A 480 19.28 17.44 -6.28
CA LYS A 480 18.81 16.34 -7.12
C LYS A 480 17.31 16.39 -7.31
N GLU A 481 16.86 15.86 -8.43
CA GLU A 481 15.45 15.56 -8.64
C GLU A 481 14.99 14.44 -7.69
N TRP A 482 13.68 14.38 -7.46
CA TRP A 482 13.10 13.30 -6.69
C TRP A 482 13.35 11.96 -7.40
N MET A 483 13.92 11.01 -6.68
CA MET A 483 14.18 9.65 -7.16
C MET A 483 13.33 8.66 -6.37
N GLU A 484 12.73 7.71 -7.06
CA GLU A 484 11.89 6.72 -6.40
C GLU A 484 12.71 5.69 -5.61
N LEU A 485 12.29 5.47 -4.37
CA LEU A 485 12.58 4.27 -3.60
C LEU A 485 11.25 3.55 -3.37
N TYR A 486 10.98 2.55 -4.19
CA TYR A 486 9.76 1.78 -4.10
C TYR A 486 10.03 0.46 -3.38
N ALA A 487 9.76 0.48 -2.09
CA ALA A 487 9.82 -0.66 -1.18
C ALA A 487 8.39 -1.15 -0.86
N LEU A 488 7.98 -1.17 0.41
CA LEU A 488 6.59 -1.39 0.80
C LEU A 488 5.73 -0.15 0.55
N ALA A 489 6.31 1.02 0.74
CA ALA A 489 5.74 2.32 0.40
C ALA A 489 6.72 3.09 -0.50
N LEU A 490 6.21 4.07 -1.24
CA LEU A 490 6.99 4.95 -2.10
C LEU A 490 7.51 6.14 -1.29
N CYS A 491 8.81 6.32 -1.28
CA CYS A 491 9.47 7.50 -0.71
C CYS A 491 10.63 7.97 -1.60
N SER A 492 11.23 9.10 -1.25
CA SER A 492 12.43 9.61 -1.92
C SER A 492 13.65 8.75 -1.56
N LYS A 493 14.39 8.28 -2.56
CA LYS A 493 15.67 7.59 -2.36
C LYS A 493 16.73 8.51 -1.73
N ASN A 494 16.68 9.79 -2.04
CA ASN A 494 17.61 10.79 -1.54
C ASN A 494 17.19 11.35 -0.16
N GLY A 495 16.06 10.87 0.40
CA GLY A 495 15.49 11.41 1.61
C GLY A 495 14.79 12.75 1.39
N ALA A 496 14.65 13.51 2.46
CA ALA A 496 14.16 14.89 2.49
C ALA A 496 15.19 15.76 3.21
N ARG A 497 16.29 16.07 2.51
CA ARG A 497 17.43 16.84 3.05
C ARG A 497 17.12 18.33 3.04
N VAL A 498 17.05 18.90 4.21
CA VAL A 498 16.61 20.27 4.43
C VAL A 498 17.49 20.99 5.45
N SER A 499 17.40 22.31 5.47
CA SER A 499 17.71 23.12 6.64
C SER A 499 16.45 23.85 7.07
N VAL A 500 16.34 24.08 8.37
CA VAL A 500 15.22 24.82 8.96
C VAL A 500 15.73 25.93 9.87
N SER A 501 14.95 27.01 10.02
CA SER A 501 15.19 28.06 11.01
C SER A 501 13.88 28.46 11.66
N LYS A 502 13.96 28.89 12.96
CA LYS A 502 12.82 29.40 13.74
C LYS A 502 12.50 30.84 13.42
#